data_f58feaa1430ba88786d3f01f6bb3013a
#
_entry.id   f58feaa1430ba88786d3f01f6bb3013a
#
_cell.length_a   1.000
_cell.length_b   1.000
_cell.length_c   1.000
_cell.angle_alpha   90.00
_cell.angle_beta   90.00
_cell.angle_gamma   90.00
#
_symmetry.space_group_name_H-M   'P 1'
#
loop_
_entity.id
_entity.type
_entity.pdbx_description
1 polymer ?
#
loop_
_entity_poly.entity_id
_entity_poly.type
_entity_poly.pdbx_seq_one_letter_code
_entity_poly.pdbx_strand_id
1 'polypeptide(L)'
;MKKHIIALAGLLAGAMMVTSCSQARLDDVEQLGAIEVDKTYAEADDATAQQLIANVYVTVKYLMMGDWGVHYIATTSAKTAECWPGGSGPNDGTDYHRMSAMIDDSENNAYKEMYTRFYKIMYKCNRIVDQLNDGSDERKRVIAEAKAWRAWAMMRLTQLWGSAPLVEHVLDGDKYSFYPGNSDPEENWKWIMQQFDEAQAVLPSKSGLGGQKAIGGRWTKEACYAYMAQGYMWRNDYANAKIELAKVINSGKYELWTKTATMGPSSYGVNMELAKSNNADTWKDGNEEYEYLTLYRAEADFCDEFLLELDIDGDATTIANTEPYWFRAYMNWRKDEVNLPGNTTTASDGWGFINPTKTFAQAFARHDGNSIRRRANVATYSEVYHDFPYLSESARGVMSSGLFENEGYFRMKYYDFVDDVVPERFASGQTNGNTTNFPLMRYADVLLMYAEACCMSGEGTANITGLEALNKVRQRAGLTPAPALDMDNEEYGIKAERRFELWLDDCDRYVDLIRWGDYKDFITDTSDKGVSEHWGNECVWLLGMKDKNVRTDDPLDVSNYEVRYDPLSVRGSWNDRLYLFPFPYAETTQNPNLNQNTGW
;
A
#
# COMPACT_ATOMS: atom_id res chain seq x y z
N MET A 1 -17.02 39.68 -65.58
CA MET A 1 -17.05 38.32 -65.02
C MET A 1 -16.40 38.18 -63.62
N LYS A 2 -15.24 38.78 -63.27
CA LYS A 2 -14.63 38.61 -61.91
C LYS A 2 -15.42 39.20 -60.75
N LYS A 3 -16.24 40.26 -60.95
CA LYS A 3 -17.03 40.89 -59.86
C LYS A 3 -18.30 40.09 -59.49
N HIS A 4 -18.85 39.31 -60.42
CA HIS A 4 -20.02 38.47 -60.13
C HIS A 4 -19.66 37.16 -59.42
N ILE A 5 -18.43 36.65 -59.65
CA ILE A 5 -17.95 35.42 -58.99
C ILE A 5 -17.65 35.68 -57.52
N ILE A 6 -17.16 36.88 -57.15
CA ILE A 6 -16.90 37.24 -55.74
C ILE A 6 -18.20 37.45 -54.97
N ALA A 7 -19.25 38.01 -55.60
CA ALA A 7 -20.53 38.16 -54.95
C ALA A 7 -21.27 36.82 -54.70
N LEU A 8 -21.13 35.84 -55.63
CA LEU A 8 -21.70 34.51 -55.49
C LEU A 8 -20.99 33.69 -54.41
N ALA A 9 -19.64 33.81 -54.32
CA ALA A 9 -18.85 33.14 -53.27
C ALA A 9 -19.16 33.74 -51.87
N GLY A 10 -19.38 35.04 -51.77
CA GLY A 10 -19.79 35.67 -50.50
C GLY A 10 -21.19 35.28 -50.05
N LEU A 11 -22.14 35.10 -50.98
CA LEU A 11 -23.50 34.62 -50.66
C LEU A 11 -23.52 33.15 -50.26
N LEU A 12 -22.70 32.28 -50.86
CA LEU A 12 -22.55 30.88 -50.49
C LEU A 12 -21.84 30.75 -49.13
N ALA A 13 -20.83 31.55 -48.81
CA ALA A 13 -20.21 31.54 -47.49
C ALA A 13 -21.13 32.11 -46.39
N GLY A 14 -21.95 33.10 -46.69
CA GLY A 14 -22.98 33.63 -45.76
C GLY A 14 -24.10 32.63 -45.53
N ALA A 15 -24.52 31.87 -46.55
CA ALA A 15 -25.55 30.86 -46.41
C ALA A 15 -25.08 29.63 -45.60
N MET A 16 -23.78 29.29 -45.66
CA MET A 16 -23.20 28.21 -44.83
C MET A 16 -23.02 28.61 -43.36
N MET A 17 -22.92 29.92 -43.03
CA MET A 17 -22.81 30.35 -41.63
C MET A 17 -24.16 30.45 -40.91
N VAL A 18 -25.29 30.45 -41.60
CA VAL A 18 -26.63 30.61 -40.99
C VAL A 18 -27.34 29.25 -40.82
N THR A 19 -26.74 28.14 -41.33
CA THR A 19 -27.28 26.79 -41.14
C THR A 19 -26.52 25.96 -40.11
N SER A 20 -25.55 26.54 -39.41
CA SER A 20 -24.89 25.87 -38.30
C SER A 20 -25.57 26.23 -37.00
N CYS A 21 -26.15 25.20 -36.41
CA CYS A 21 -26.58 25.13 -35.03
C CYS A 21 -27.89 25.88 -34.67
N SER A 22 -29.02 25.30 -35.04
CA SER A 22 -30.15 25.38 -34.13
C SER A 22 -29.84 24.45 -32.92
N GLN A 23 -29.99 24.96 -31.72
CA GLN A 23 -29.83 24.23 -30.46
C GLN A 23 -30.52 22.85 -30.51
N ALA A 24 -31.71 22.77 -31.10
CA ALA A 24 -32.50 21.58 -31.30
C ALA A 24 -31.81 20.46 -32.16
N ARG A 25 -30.77 20.78 -32.96
CA ARG A 25 -30.01 19.78 -33.73
C ARG A 25 -28.80 19.27 -32.99
N LEU A 26 -28.34 19.95 -31.95
CA LEU A 26 -27.28 19.46 -31.07
C LEU A 26 -27.84 18.49 -30.04
N ASP A 27 -29.10 18.71 -29.63
CA ASP A 27 -29.80 17.82 -28.68
C ASP A 27 -30.23 16.49 -29.35
N ASP A 28 -30.33 16.45 -30.69
CA ASP A 28 -30.67 15.27 -31.49
C ASP A 28 -29.46 14.49 -32.05
N VAL A 29 -28.23 14.87 -31.75
CA VAL A 29 -27.07 14.09 -32.13
C VAL A 29 -26.91 12.95 -31.14
N GLU A 30 -27.55 11.81 -31.43
CA GLU A 30 -27.13 10.55 -30.82
C GLU A 30 -25.62 10.39 -31.06
N GLN A 31 -24.85 10.39 -30.00
CA GLN A 31 -23.44 10.00 -30.07
C GLN A 31 -23.39 8.53 -30.49
N LEU A 32 -23.23 8.30 -31.79
CA LEU A 32 -23.00 6.97 -32.34
C LEU A 32 -21.77 6.35 -31.67
N GLY A 33 -22.01 5.40 -30.76
CA GLY A 33 -20.97 4.73 -29.96
C GLY A 33 -20.86 5.20 -28.50
N ALA A 34 -21.59 6.19 -28.03
CA ALA A 34 -21.76 6.41 -26.62
C ALA A 34 -22.81 5.44 -26.09
N ILE A 35 -22.40 4.45 -25.35
CA ILE A 35 -23.29 3.67 -24.48
C ILE A 35 -23.89 4.68 -23.51
N GLU A 36 -25.22 4.80 -23.45
CA GLU A 36 -25.86 5.56 -22.38
C GLU A 36 -25.47 4.90 -21.05
N VAL A 37 -24.58 5.56 -20.34
CA VAL A 37 -23.88 4.98 -19.17
C VAL A 37 -24.91 4.55 -18.12
N ASP A 38 -26.02 5.24 -18.00
CA ASP A 38 -27.07 4.92 -17.02
C ASP A 38 -27.87 3.66 -17.40
N LYS A 39 -28.10 3.42 -18.68
CA LYS A 39 -28.70 2.16 -19.16
C LYS A 39 -27.79 0.95 -18.94
N THR A 40 -26.47 1.13 -19.08
CA THR A 40 -25.51 0.05 -18.85
C THR A 40 -25.63 -0.54 -17.45
N TYR A 41 -25.83 0.28 -16.43
CA TYR A 41 -25.99 -0.18 -15.04
C TYR A 41 -27.39 -0.78 -14.80
N ALA A 42 -28.45 -0.11 -15.23
CA ALA A 42 -29.82 -0.55 -15.00
C ALA A 42 -30.17 -1.85 -15.74
N GLU A 43 -29.61 -2.06 -16.94
CA GLU A 43 -29.84 -3.22 -17.81
C GLU A 43 -28.73 -4.28 -17.70
N ALA A 44 -27.74 -4.08 -16.81
CA ALA A 44 -26.61 -4.98 -16.66
C ALA A 44 -27.06 -6.41 -16.32
N ASP A 45 -26.54 -7.38 -17.04
CA ASP A 45 -26.53 -8.78 -16.65
C ASP A 45 -25.42 -9.07 -15.61
N ASP A 46 -25.34 -10.30 -15.16
CA ASP A 46 -24.36 -10.69 -14.14
C ASP A 46 -22.92 -10.56 -14.63
N ALA A 47 -22.65 -10.81 -15.91
CA ALA A 47 -21.32 -10.66 -16.49
C ALA A 47 -20.89 -9.19 -16.55
N THR A 48 -21.79 -8.30 -16.96
CA THR A 48 -21.57 -6.85 -16.96
C THR A 48 -21.36 -6.35 -15.54
N ALA A 49 -22.16 -6.80 -14.58
CA ALA A 49 -21.98 -6.42 -13.17
C ALA A 49 -20.60 -6.82 -12.63
N GLN A 50 -20.09 -8.00 -13.00
CA GLN A 50 -18.72 -8.43 -12.65
C GLN A 50 -17.66 -7.50 -13.26
N GLN A 51 -17.82 -7.03 -14.49
CA GLN A 51 -16.90 -6.08 -15.12
C GLN A 51 -16.91 -4.72 -14.40
N LEU A 52 -18.10 -4.27 -13.95
CA LEU A 52 -18.23 -3.01 -13.21
C LEU A 52 -17.47 -3.06 -11.87
N ILE A 53 -17.63 -4.13 -11.11
CA ILE A 53 -16.90 -4.25 -9.82
C ILE A 53 -15.41 -4.51 -10.05
N ALA A 54 -15.02 -5.29 -11.05
CA ALA A 54 -13.61 -5.47 -11.41
C ALA A 54 -12.92 -4.13 -11.69
N ASN A 55 -13.60 -3.18 -12.34
CA ASN A 55 -13.09 -1.83 -12.57
C ASN A 55 -12.91 -1.01 -11.28
N VAL A 56 -13.63 -1.32 -10.20
CA VAL A 56 -13.37 -0.76 -8.86
C VAL A 56 -12.06 -1.34 -8.32
N TYR A 57 -11.88 -2.66 -8.34
CA TYR A 57 -10.63 -3.31 -7.90
C TYR A 57 -9.42 -2.76 -8.65
N VAL A 58 -9.50 -2.59 -9.97
CA VAL A 58 -8.43 -1.94 -10.77
C VAL A 58 -8.13 -0.53 -10.26
N THR A 59 -9.15 0.25 -9.88
CA THR A 59 -8.94 1.61 -9.34
C THR A 59 -8.24 1.58 -7.99
N VAL A 60 -8.55 0.60 -7.13
CA VAL A 60 -7.84 0.38 -5.86
C VAL A 60 -6.39 -0.05 -6.12
N LYS A 61 -6.14 -0.95 -7.08
CA LYS A 61 -4.77 -1.30 -7.49
C LYS A 61 -3.97 -0.07 -7.89
N TYR A 62 -4.55 0.84 -8.68
CA TYR A 62 -3.89 2.10 -9.05
C TYR A 62 -3.60 3.01 -7.87
N LEU A 63 -4.44 3.01 -6.83
CA LEU A 63 -4.16 3.76 -5.61
C LEU A 63 -2.99 3.16 -4.84
N MET A 64 -2.97 1.84 -4.68
CA MET A 64 -1.99 1.14 -3.85
C MET A 64 -0.65 0.97 -4.55
N MET A 65 -0.66 0.70 -5.85
CA MET A 65 0.53 0.30 -6.62
C MET A 65 1.01 1.35 -7.64
N GLY A 66 0.19 2.39 -7.88
CA GLY A 66 0.54 3.56 -8.68
C GLY A 66 0.71 3.31 -10.18
N ASP A 67 0.85 4.40 -10.93
CA ASP A 67 1.24 4.40 -12.34
C ASP A 67 2.62 5.04 -12.57
N TRP A 68 3.09 5.94 -11.73
CA TRP A 68 4.43 6.52 -11.69
C TRP A 68 4.88 6.85 -10.25
N GLY A 69 4.18 6.33 -9.26
CA GLY A 69 4.48 6.52 -7.86
C GLY A 69 3.53 5.70 -6.99
N VAL A 70 4.04 5.13 -5.93
CA VAL A 70 3.26 4.37 -4.95
C VAL A 70 2.71 5.36 -3.94
N HIS A 71 1.74 6.14 -4.39
CA HIS A 71 1.30 7.30 -3.63
C HIS A 71 0.83 6.96 -2.22
N TYR A 72 0.10 5.87 -2.05
CA TYR A 72 -0.47 5.52 -0.75
C TYR A 72 0.62 5.14 0.27
N ILE A 73 1.34 4.05 0.03
CA ILE A 73 2.36 3.55 0.97
C ILE A 73 3.54 4.52 1.08
N ALA A 74 4.00 5.10 -0.04
CA ALA A 74 5.09 6.06 -0.02
C ALA A 74 4.74 7.32 0.79
N THR A 75 3.52 7.85 0.62
CA THR A 75 3.06 9.04 1.35
C THR A 75 2.97 8.77 2.84
N THR A 76 2.32 7.68 3.24
CA THR A 76 2.17 7.35 4.66
C THR A 76 3.51 6.99 5.30
N SER A 77 4.39 6.25 4.60
CA SER A 77 5.74 5.93 5.06
C SER A 77 6.63 7.17 5.21
N ALA A 78 6.56 8.12 4.27
CA ALA A 78 7.30 9.38 4.34
C ALA A 78 6.88 10.25 5.55
N LYS A 79 5.74 9.99 6.16
CA LYS A 79 5.26 10.67 7.38
C LYS A 79 5.67 9.96 8.66
N THR A 80 6.17 8.73 8.61
CA THR A 80 6.48 7.94 9.81
C THR A 80 7.93 7.97 10.24
N ALA A 81 8.83 8.54 9.43
CA ALA A 81 10.27 8.52 9.67
C ALA A 81 10.90 7.12 9.85
N GLU A 82 10.18 6.07 9.49
CA GLU A 82 10.70 4.70 9.49
C GLU A 82 11.36 4.35 8.15
N CYS A 83 11.06 5.16 7.13
CA CYS A 83 11.64 5.02 5.80
C CYS A 83 12.21 6.35 5.31
N TRP A 84 13.34 6.25 4.63
CA TRP A 84 13.83 7.31 3.76
C TRP A 84 12.97 7.33 2.49
N PRO A 85 12.64 8.50 1.95
CA PRO A 85 11.99 8.59 0.64
C PRO A 85 12.70 7.82 -0.46
N GLY A 86 14.02 7.97 -0.58
CA GLY A 86 14.84 7.21 -1.52
C GLY A 86 14.88 7.80 -2.94
N GLY A 87 15.01 6.92 -3.94
CA GLY A 87 15.15 7.30 -5.33
C GLY A 87 16.60 7.44 -5.82
N SER A 88 16.81 8.18 -6.91
CA SER A 88 18.13 8.38 -7.52
C SER A 88 18.92 9.55 -6.96
N GLY A 89 18.28 10.40 -6.17
CA GLY A 89 18.87 11.61 -5.61
C GLY A 89 17.81 12.60 -5.12
N PRO A 90 18.22 13.74 -4.57
CA PRO A 90 17.33 14.68 -3.89
C PRO A 90 16.26 15.34 -4.78
N ASN A 91 16.38 15.20 -6.09
CA ASN A 91 15.41 15.72 -7.06
C ASN A 91 14.46 14.64 -7.61
N ASP A 92 14.58 13.41 -7.12
CA ASP A 92 13.74 12.28 -7.53
C ASP A 92 12.74 11.98 -6.42
N GLY A 93 11.44 12.11 -6.69
CA GLY A 93 10.40 11.97 -5.66
C GLY A 93 10.33 13.13 -4.67
N THR A 94 10.53 14.36 -5.13
CA THR A 94 10.58 15.58 -4.31
C THR A 94 9.38 15.76 -3.38
N ASP A 95 8.21 15.27 -3.75
CA ASP A 95 7.01 15.32 -2.92
C ASP A 95 7.20 14.59 -1.58
N TYR A 96 7.82 13.41 -1.62
CA TYR A 96 8.09 12.61 -0.42
C TYR A 96 9.24 13.20 0.42
N HIS A 97 10.27 13.78 -0.23
CA HIS A 97 11.35 14.48 0.47
C HIS A 97 10.84 15.72 1.21
N ARG A 98 9.90 16.46 0.61
CA ARG A 98 9.25 17.59 1.28
C ARG A 98 8.44 17.16 2.50
N MET A 99 7.76 16.00 2.42
CA MET A 99 7.03 15.42 3.55
C MET A 99 7.97 15.03 4.69
N SER A 100 9.05 14.31 4.39
CA SER A 100 10.02 13.89 5.40
C SER A 100 10.74 15.09 6.04
N ALA A 101 10.97 16.16 5.29
CA ALA A 101 11.52 17.42 5.80
C ALA A 101 10.48 18.32 6.51
N MET A 102 9.21 17.92 6.58
CA MET A 102 8.08 18.70 7.15
C MET A 102 7.87 20.08 6.52
N ILE A 103 8.19 20.22 5.22
CA ILE A 103 8.01 21.44 4.41
C ILE A 103 7.00 21.25 3.27
N ASP A 104 6.23 20.20 3.33
CA ASP A 104 5.15 19.90 2.41
C ASP A 104 3.97 20.89 2.56
N ASP A 105 3.20 21.03 1.49
CA ASP A 105 2.05 21.93 1.40
C ASP A 105 0.91 21.31 0.60
N SER A 106 -0.19 22.03 0.43
CA SER A 106 -1.39 21.57 -0.27
C SER A 106 -1.24 21.43 -1.80
N GLU A 107 -0.12 21.87 -2.37
CA GLU A 107 0.21 21.69 -3.78
C GLU A 107 0.95 20.37 -4.04
N ASN A 108 1.37 19.66 -2.98
CA ASN A 108 2.06 18.39 -3.09
C ASN A 108 1.22 17.36 -3.85
N ASN A 109 1.79 16.84 -4.94
CA ASN A 109 1.06 15.99 -5.87
C ASN A 109 0.67 14.63 -5.28
N ALA A 110 1.41 14.12 -4.30
CA ALA A 110 1.08 12.84 -3.67
C ALA A 110 -0.27 12.91 -2.91
N TYR A 111 -0.53 14.02 -2.20
CA TYR A 111 -1.84 14.23 -1.57
C TYR A 111 -2.96 14.34 -2.58
N LYS A 112 -2.74 15.10 -3.67
CA LYS A 112 -3.70 15.28 -4.75
C LYS A 112 -4.07 13.95 -5.41
N GLU A 113 -3.08 13.14 -5.78
CA GLU A 113 -3.31 11.85 -6.42
C GLU A 113 -4.06 10.88 -5.50
N MET A 114 -3.67 10.78 -4.23
CA MET A 114 -4.38 9.95 -3.26
C MET A 114 -5.84 10.38 -3.10
N TYR A 115 -6.08 11.67 -2.86
CA TYR A 115 -7.42 12.23 -2.70
C TYR A 115 -8.30 11.96 -3.93
N THR A 116 -7.78 12.27 -5.09
CA THR A 116 -8.48 12.04 -6.37
C THR A 116 -8.82 10.56 -6.56
N ARG A 117 -7.91 9.64 -6.24
CA ARG A 117 -8.12 8.20 -6.41
C ARG A 117 -9.15 7.65 -5.42
N PHE A 118 -9.14 8.09 -4.17
CA PHE A 118 -10.18 7.71 -3.21
C PHE A 118 -11.56 8.14 -3.69
N TYR A 119 -11.74 9.37 -4.14
CA TYR A 119 -13.03 9.82 -4.68
C TYR A 119 -13.39 9.14 -6.00
N LYS A 120 -12.42 8.71 -6.80
CA LYS A 120 -12.67 7.89 -7.98
C LYS A 120 -13.22 6.50 -7.63
N ILE A 121 -12.73 5.91 -6.55
CA ILE A 121 -13.29 4.67 -5.98
C ILE A 121 -14.72 4.92 -5.52
N MET A 122 -14.94 5.97 -4.71
CA MET A 122 -16.26 6.37 -4.23
C MET A 122 -17.26 6.57 -5.38
N TYR A 123 -16.87 7.31 -6.42
CA TYR A 123 -17.70 7.56 -7.59
C TYR A 123 -18.13 6.27 -8.31
N LYS A 124 -17.17 5.38 -8.58
CA LYS A 124 -17.48 4.10 -9.25
C LYS A 124 -18.40 3.22 -8.40
N CYS A 125 -18.16 3.18 -7.10
CA CYS A 125 -19.01 2.45 -6.17
C CYS A 125 -20.41 3.04 -6.07
N ASN A 126 -20.53 4.39 -6.00
CA ASN A 126 -21.82 5.05 -5.95
C ASN A 126 -22.64 4.75 -7.21
N ARG A 127 -22.02 4.73 -8.39
CA ARG A 127 -22.70 4.32 -9.63
C ARG A 127 -23.26 2.91 -9.55
N ILE A 128 -22.50 1.96 -9.00
CA ILE A 128 -22.97 0.58 -8.81
C ILE A 128 -24.13 0.57 -7.81
N VAL A 129 -23.98 1.22 -6.66
CA VAL A 129 -25.00 1.18 -5.60
C VAL A 129 -26.29 1.89 -6.00
N ASP A 130 -26.19 3.03 -6.70
CA ASP A 130 -27.35 3.84 -7.07
C ASP A 130 -28.09 3.31 -8.31
N GLN A 131 -27.40 2.63 -9.24
CA GLN A 131 -27.92 2.39 -10.58
C GLN A 131 -27.99 0.91 -10.98
N LEU A 132 -27.18 0.02 -10.36
CA LEU A 132 -27.21 -1.41 -10.72
C LEU A 132 -28.48 -2.07 -10.16
N ASN A 133 -29.23 -2.79 -11.02
CA ASN A 133 -30.36 -3.56 -10.56
C ASN A 133 -29.91 -4.78 -9.73
N ASP A 134 -30.67 -5.13 -8.70
CA ASP A 134 -30.40 -6.21 -7.74
C ASP A 134 -31.13 -7.53 -8.06
N GLY A 135 -31.50 -7.72 -9.32
CA GLY A 135 -32.35 -8.83 -9.77
C GLY A 135 -31.75 -10.25 -9.68
N SER A 136 -30.46 -10.37 -9.30
CA SER A 136 -29.81 -11.67 -9.06
C SER A 136 -28.95 -11.64 -7.79
N ASP A 137 -28.60 -12.80 -7.25
CA ASP A 137 -27.72 -12.90 -6.07
C ASP A 137 -26.30 -12.42 -6.43
N GLU A 138 -25.86 -12.60 -7.67
CA GLU A 138 -24.56 -12.11 -8.12
C GLU A 138 -24.51 -10.57 -8.17
N ARG A 139 -25.56 -9.90 -8.67
CA ARG A 139 -25.64 -8.44 -8.66
C ARG A 139 -25.78 -7.87 -7.25
N LYS A 140 -26.54 -8.52 -6.37
CA LYS A 140 -26.58 -8.16 -4.94
C LYS A 140 -25.18 -8.24 -4.31
N ARG A 141 -24.42 -9.29 -4.62
CA ARG A 141 -23.03 -9.43 -4.19
C ARG A 141 -22.16 -8.29 -4.70
N VAL A 142 -22.25 -7.94 -5.98
CA VAL A 142 -21.51 -6.81 -6.58
C VAL A 142 -21.84 -5.48 -5.88
N ILE A 143 -23.13 -5.23 -5.60
CA ILE A 143 -23.55 -4.06 -4.83
C ILE A 143 -22.95 -4.06 -3.41
N ALA A 144 -22.93 -5.22 -2.75
CA ALA A 144 -22.34 -5.35 -1.42
C ALA A 144 -20.81 -5.12 -1.42
N GLU A 145 -20.09 -5.61 -2.44
CA GLU A 145 -18.66 -5.31 -2.61
C GLU A 145 -18.42 -3.81 -2.87
N ALA A 146 -19.27 -3.18 -3.68
CA ALA A 146 -19.18 -1.73 -3.90
C ALA A 146 -19.42 -0.94 -2.60
N LYS A 147 -20.37 -1.39 -1.73
CA LYS A 147 -20.57 -0.80 -0.40
C LYS A 147 -19.33 -0.97 0.48
N ALA A 148 -18.70 -2.14 0.49
CA ALA A 148 -17.48 -2.37 1.26
C ALA A 148 -16.32 -1.50 0.77
N TRP A 149 -16.12 -1.39 -0.54
CA TRP A 149 -15.07 -0.54 -1.12
C TRP A 149 -15.28 0.95 -0.84
N ARG A 150 -16.51 1.45 -0.95
CA ARG A 150 -16.76 2.87 -0.64
C ARG A 150 -16.63 3.16 0.86
N ALA A 151 -17.01 2.21 1.73
CA ALA A 151 -16.77 2.30 3.16
C ALA A 151 -15.28 2.36 3.48
N TRP A 152 -14.47 1.48 2.87
CA TRP A 152 -13.01 1.51 3.01
C TRP A 152 -12.41 2.82 2.53
N ALA A 153 -12.80 3.29 1.35
CA ALA A 153 -12.28 4.55 0.80
C ALA A 153 -12.64 5.75 1.71
N MET A 154 -13.89 5.83 2.18
CA MET A 154 -14.32 6.91 3.08
C MET A 154 -13.65 6.82 4.45
N MET A 155 -13.40 5.60 4.95
CA MET A 155 -12.64 5.38 6.18
C MET A 155 -11.23 5.98 6.06
N ARG A 156 -10.50 5.67 4.98
CA ARG A 156 -9.16 6.23 4.75
C ARG A 156 -9.20 7.75 4.55
N LEU A 157 -10.17 8.26 3.81
CA LEU A 157 -10.39 9.71 3.68
C LEU A 157 -10.61 10.38 5.04
N THR A 158 -11.43 9.78 5.91
CA THR A 158 -11.71 10.34 7.23
C THR A 158 -10.49 10.24 8.15
N GLN A 159 -9.74 9.15 8.11
CA GLN A 159 -8.50 8.99 8.89
C GLN A 159 -7.41 9.99 8.48
N LEU A 160 -7.25 10.24 7.18
CA LEU A 160 -6.16 11.05 6.65
C LEU A 160 -6.49 12.54 6.53
N TRP A 161 -7.72 12.89 6.16
CA TRP A 161 -8.17 14.29 5.96
C TRP A 161 -9.16 14.79 7.01
N GLY A 162 -9.59 13.94 7.94
CA GLY A 162 -10.55 14.31 8.97
C GLY A 162 -11.95 14.60 8.40
N SER A 163 -12.24 15.87 8.14
CA SER A 163 -13.55 16.33 7.64
C SER A 163 -13.75 16.18 6.13
N ALA A 164 -13.26 15.09 5.54
CA ALA A 164 -13.44 14.82 4.11
C ALA A 164 -14.93 14.79 3.73
N PRO A 165 -15.32 15.39 2.58
CA PRO A 165 -16.71 15.43 2.13
C PRO A 165 -17.31 14.03 1.97
N LEU A 166 -18.45 13.78 2.60
CA LEU A 166 -19.20 12.55 2.41
C LEU A 166 -20.02 12.62 1.13
N VAL A 167 -19.64 11.83 0.14
CA VAL A 167 -20.32 11.74 -1.16
C VAL A 167 -21.03 10.41 -1.25
N GLU A 168 -22.29 10.36 -0.81
CA GLU A 168 -23.06 9.11 -0.71
C GLU A 168 -23.63 8.62 -2.04
N HIS A 169 -23.84 9.55 -2.99
CA HIS A 169 -24.52 9.32 -4.26
C HIS A 169 -23.74 9.88 -5.44
N VAL A 170 -24.14 9.50 -6.63
CA VAL A 170 -23.67 10.14 -7.86
C VAL A 170 -24.13 11.61 -7.86
N LEU A 171 -23.17 12.52 -8.03
CA LEU A 171 -23.46 13.95 -8.08
C LEU A 171 -24.09 14.30 -9.43
N ASP A 172 -25.24 14.98 -9.43
CA ASP A 172 -26.03 15.34 -10.61
C ASP A 172 -26.23 16.86 -10.77
N GLY A 173 -25.84 17.63 -9.77
CA GLY A 173 -26.00 19.09 -9.73
C GLY A 173 -27.38 19.57 -9.31
N ASP A 174 -28.42 18.76 -9.44
CA ASP A 174 -29.80 19.11 -9.06
C ASP A 174 -30.12 18.66 -7.63
N LYS A 175 -30.11 17.35 -7.39
CA LYS A 175 -30.36 16.77 -6.08
C LYS A 175 -29.09 16.71 -5.22
N TYR A 176 -27.97 16.43 -5.84
CA TYR A 176 -26.66 16.31 -5.19
C TYR A 176 -25.67 17.29 -5.81
N SER A 177 -25.21 18.26 -5.01
CA SER A 177 -24.31 19.33 -5.45
C SER A 177 -22.97 18.79 -5.95
N PHE A 178 -22.46 19.36 -7.05
CA PHE A 178 -21.08 19.11 -7.50
C PHE A 178 -20.01 19.68 -6.56
N TYR A 179 -20.40 20.48 -5.56
CA TYR A 179 -19.51 21.14 -4.62
C TYR A 179 -19.84 20.74 -3.18
N PRO A 180 -19.65 19.47 -2.78
CA PRO A 180 -19.87 19.05 -1.40
C PRO A 180 -18.85 19.73 -0.48
N GLY A 181 -19.30 20.20 0.68
CA GLY A 181 -18.44 20.79 1.70
C GLY A 181 -17.83 19.74 2.64
N ASN A 182 -17.03 20.21 3.59
CA ASN A 182 -16.52 19.36 4.67
C ASN A 182 -17.67 18.67 5.42
N SER A 183 -17.49 17.42 5.77
CA SER A 183 -18.43 16.65 6.57
C SER A 183 -17.94 16.50 8.02
N ASP A 184 -18.89 16.35 8.94
CA ASP A 184 -18.55 15.97 10.31
C ASP A 184 -17.92 14.57 10.33
N PRO A 185 -16.70 14.39 10.87
CA PRO A 185 -16.07 13.07 10.96
C PRO A 185 -16.94 12.01 11.66
N GLU A 186 -17.76 12.37 12.65
CA GLU A 186 -18.66 11.42 13.32
C GLU A 186 -19.80 10.94 12.40
N GLU A 187 -20.33 11.81 11.53
CA GLU A 187 -21.30 11.39 10.52
C GLU A 187 -20.63 10.50 9.45
N ASN A 188 -19.39 10.81 9.07
CA ASN A 188 -18.59 9.93 8.20
C ASN A 188 -18.45 8.54 8.81
N TRP A 189 -18.04 8.43 10.08
CA TRP A 189 -17.88 7.15 10.76
C TRP A 189 -19.18 6.38 10.87
N LYS A 190 -20.26 7.04 11.19
CA LYS A 190 -21.59 6.40 11.25
C LYS A 190 -21.98 5.79 9.90
N TRP A 191 -21.78 6.54 8.82
CA TRP A 191 -22.07 6.07 7.47
C TRP A 191 -21.12 4.91 7.07
N ILE A 192 -19.81 5.01 7.34
CA ILE A 192 -18.82 3.96 7.08
C ILE A 192 -19.26 2.63 7.74
N MET A 193 -19.58 2.68 9.01
CA MET A 193 -20.00 1.49 9.76
C MET A 193 -21.29 0.89 9.22
N GLN A 194 -22.24 1.72 8.82
CA GLN A 194 -23.48 1.28 8.17
C GLN A 194 -23.18 0.58 6.83
N GLN A 195 -22.28 1.12 6.02
CA GLN A 195 -21.95 0.52 4.71
C GLN A 195 -21.30 -0.86 4.87
N PHE A 196 -20.38 -1.03 5.84
CA PHE A 196 -19.81 -2.34 6.14
C PHE A 196 -20.85 -3.32 6.68
N ASP A 197 -21.76 -2.86 7.54
CA ASP A 197 -22.82 -3.71 8.10
C ASP A 197 -23.79 -4.20 7.02
N GLU A 198 -24.21 -3.32 6.12
CA GLU A 198 -25.02 -3.68 4.95
C GLU A 198 -24.28 -4.63 4.00
N ALA A 199 -22.97 -4.44 3.80
CA ALA A 199 -22.16 -5.28 2.92
C ALA A 199 -22.00 -6.70 3.52
N GLN A 200 -21.62 -6.82 4.80
CA GLN A 200 -21.40 -8.11 5.46
C GLN A 200 -22.66 -8.98 5.50
N ALA A 201 -23.84 -8.36 5.51
CA ALA A 201 -25.11 -9.10 5.52
C ALA A 201 -25.34 -9.90 4.21
N VAL A 202 -24.73 -9.49 3.10
CA VAL A 202 -24.89 -10.09 1.77
C VAL A 202 -23.64 -10.85 1.32
N LEU A 203 -22.45 -10.37 1.68
CA LEU A 203 -21.17 -10.94 1.24
C LEU A 203 -21.01 -12.39 1.74
N PRO A 204 -20.41 -13.26 0.91
CA PRO A 204 -20.14 -14.63 1.30
C PRO A 204 -19.08 -14.67 2.42
N SER A 205 -19.17 -15.69 3.25
CA SER A 205 -18.07 -16.08 4.12
C SER A 205 -17.05 -16.90 3.34
N LYS A 206 -15.78 -16.85 3.74
CA LYS A 206 -14.77 -17.77 3.23
C LYS A 206 -15.22 -19.22 3.49
N SER A 207 -15.07 -20.10 2.51
CA SER A 207 -15.63 -21.47 2.59
C SER A 207 -14.88 -22.39 3.55
N GLY A 208 -13.68 -21.99 4.00
CA GLY A 208 -12.82 -22.76 4.91
C GLY A 208 -11.36 -22.48 4.60
N LEU A 209 -10.43 -23.16 5.25
CA LEU A 209 -9.01 -23.09 4.93
C LEU A 209 -8.78 -23.49 3.46
N GLY A 210 -7.93 -22.78 2.75
CA GLY A 210 -7.72 -22.94 1.31
C GLY A 210 -8.84 -22.38 0.42
N GLY A 211 -9.87 -21.77 1.00
CA GLY A 211 -11.04 -21.29 0.28
C GLY A 211 -10.90 -19.93 -0.40
N GLN A 212 -9.90 -19.14 -0.04
CA GLN A 212 -9.73 -17.76 -0.54
C GLN A 212 -9.49 -17.73 -2.06
N LYS A 213 -8.67 -18.64 -2.58
CA LYS A 213 -8.38 -18.73 -4.01
C LYS A 213 -9.66 -18.86 -4.88
N ALA A 214 -10.69 -19.53 -4.37
CA ALA A 214 -11.94 -19.70 -5.10
C ALA A 214 -12.74 -18.40 -5.26
N ILE A 215 -12.53 -17.43 -4.39
CA ILE A 215 -13.19 -16.10 -4.44
C ILE A 215 -12.25 -14.99 -4.95
N GLY A 216 -11.02 -15.32 -5.33
CA GLY A 216 -10.09 -14.43 -6.02
C GLY A 216 -9.74 -13.15 -5.24
N GLY A 217 -9.44 -13.25 -3.93
CA GLY A 217 -9.07 -12.08 -3.12
C GLY A 217 -10.19 -11.08 -2.84
N ARG A 218 -11.42 -11.36 -3.23
CA ARG A 218 -12.58 -10.45 -3.12
C ARG A 218 -13.09 -10.31 -1.67
N TRP A 219 -13.90 -9.28 -1.44
CA TRP A 219 -14.53 -9.03 -0.15
C TRP A 219 -15.31 -10.23 0.38
N THR A 220 -15.09 -10.53 1.64
CA THR A 220 -15.86 -11.48 2.45
C THR A 220 -16.50 -10.75 3.63
N LYS A 221 -17.46 -11.39 4.28
CA LYS A 221 -18.01 -10.82 5.53
C LYS A 221 -16.96 -10.70 6.64
N GLU A 222 -15.98 -11.62 6.68
CA GLU A 222 -14.92 -11.57 7.67
C GLU A 222 -13.98 -10.37 7.43
N ALA A 223 -13.71 -10.00 6.18
CA ALA A 223 -12.98 -8.77 5.88
C ALA A 223 -13.75 -7.53 6.34
N CYS A 224 -15.08 -7.50 6.15
CA CYS A 224 -15.91 -6.40 6.70
C CYS A 224 -15.80 -6.32 8.23
N TYR A 225 -15.86 -7.44 8.95
CA TYR A 225 -15.69 -7.44 10.41
C TYR A 225 -14.34 -6.88 10.83
N ALA A 226 -13.25 -7.23 10.14
CA ALA A 226 -11.93 -6.72 10.43
C ALA A 226 -11.83 -5.20 10.23
N TYR A 227 -12.37 -4.67 9.11
CA TYR A 227 -12.39 -3.22 8.88
C TYR A 227 -13.36 -2.46 9.80
N MET A 228 -14.49 -3.06 10.18
CA MET A 228 -15.35 -2.49 11.23
C MET A 228 -14.59 -2.37 12.54
N ALA A 229 -13.80 -3.39 12.90
CA ALA A 229 -12.97 -3.34 14.09
C ALA A 229 -11.92 -2.23 14.02
N GLN A 230 -11.23 -2.01 12.87
CA GLN A 230 -10.34 -0.87 12.70
C GLN A 230 -11.07 0.47 12.92
N GLY A 231 -12.29 0.61 12.41
CA GLY A 231 -13.13 1.78 12.64
C GLY A 231 -13.48 2.02 14.12
N TYR A 232 -13.82 0.95 14.83
CA TYR A 232 -14.04 1.02 16.28
C TYR A 232 -12.77 1.38 17.04
N MET A 233 -11.62 0.77 16.71
CA MET A 233 -10.33 1.07 17.35
C MET A 233 -9.89 2.52 17.11
N TRP A 234 -10.10 3.07 15.91
CA TRP A 234 -9.85 4.49 15.65
C TRP A 234 -10.63 5.41 16.59
N ARG A 235 -11.82 5.03 16.96
CA ARG A 235 -12.70 5.77 17.87
C ARG A 235 -12.53 5.37 19.34
N ASN A 236 -11.50 4.58 19.68
CA ASN A 236 -11.24 4.01 21.01
C ASN A 236 -12.38 3.14 21.56
N ASP A 237 -13.24 2.62 20.69
CA ASP A 237 -14.32 1.70 21.06
C ASP A 237 -13.82 0.24 21.01
N TYR A 238 -12.90 -0.07 21.91
CA TYR A 238 -12.28 -1.40 22.01
C TYR A 238 -13.27 -2.51 22.35
N ALA A 239 -14.37 -2.16 23.03
CA ALA A 239 -15.41 -3.11 23.38
C ALA A 239 -16.13 -3.66 22.15
N ASN A 240 -16.50 -2.81 21.20
CA ASN A 240 -17.11 -3.24 19.95
C ASN A 240 -16.07 -3.82 18.98
N ALA A 241 -14.85 -3.28 18.95
CA ALA A 241 -13.77 -3.83 18.11
C ALA A 241 -13.53 -5.31 18.38
N LYS A 242 -13.38 -5.72 19.64
CA LYS A 242 -13.14 -7.14 19.99
C LYS A 242 -14.31 -8.06 19.65
N ILE A 243 -15.56 -7.56 19.61
CA ILE A 243 -16.72 -8.34 19.16
C ILE A 243 -16.60 -8.69 17.68
N GLU A 244 -16.24 -7.71 16.84
CA GLU A 244 -16.06 -7.95 15.42
C GLU A 244 -14.87 -8.86 15.13
N LEU A 245 -13.75 -8.65 15.82
CA LEU A 245 -12.55 -9.49 15.69
C LEU A 245 -12.80 -10.93 16.14
N ALA A 246 -13.58 -11.12 17.20
CA ALA A 246 -13.97 -12.45 17.65
C ALA A 246 -14.79 -13.23 16.60
N LYS A 247 -15.60 -12.55 15.78
CA LYS A 247 -16.32 -13.20 14.66
C LYS A 247 -15.33 -13.76 13.62
N VAL A 248 -14.26 -13.01 13.32
CA VAL A 248 -13.20 -13.48 12.40
C VAL A 248 -12.46 -14.67 13.00
N ILE A 249 -11.97 -14.54 14.24
CA ILE A 249 -11.19 -15.58 14.92
C ILE A 249 -12.01 -16.87 15.09
N ASN A 250 -13.25 -16.76 15.58
CA ASN A 250 -14.14 -17.89 15.82
C ASN A 250 -14.63 -18.56 14.52
N SER A 251 -14.46 -17.91 13.36
CA SER A 251 -14.81 -18.53 12.07
C SER A 251 -13.95 -19.78 11.79
N GLY A 252 -12.72 -19.82 12.32
CA GLY A 252 -11.76 -20.90 12.09
C GLY A 252 -11.32 -21.04 10.64
N LYS A 253 -11.44 -19.96 9.84
CA LYS A 253 -11.18 -19.96 8.39
C LYS A 253 -9.89 -19.26 8.02
N TYR A 254 -9.20 -18.72 8.99
CA TYR A 254 -7.95 -18.00 8.81
C TYR A 254 -6.89 -18.53 9.76
N GLU A 255 -5.67 -18.58 9.28
CA GLU A 255 -4.51 -18.96 10.07
C GLU A 255 -3.27 -18.20 9.60
N LEU A 256 -2.26 -18.05 10.45
CA LEU A 256 -1.00 -17.45 10.08
C LEU A 256 -0.27 -18.36 9.07
N TRP A 257 0.34 -17.75 8.08
CA TRP A 257 1.19 -18.44 7.13
C TRP A 257 2.43 -19.01 7.82
N THR A 258 2.60 -20.33 7.75
CA THR A 258 3.70 -21.06 8.37
C THR A 258 4.32 -22.13 7.45
N LYS A 259 3.93 -22.11 6.16
CA LYS A 259 4.49 -23.09 5.21
C LYS A 259 5.94 -22.77 4.94
N THR A 260 6.79 -23.76 5.16
CA THR A 260 8.17 -23.73 4.75
C THR A 260 8.21 -23.76 3.22
N ALA A 261 8.69 -22.70 2.60
CA ALA A 261 9.06 -22.73 1.21
C ALA A 261 10.57 -22.95 1.12
N THR A 262 10.96 -23.89 0.31
CA THR A 262 12.38 -24.11 0.02
C THR A 262 12.82 -23.04 -0.96
N MET A 263 13.43 -21.98 -0.45
CA MET A 263 14.06 -20.95 -1.27
C MET A 263 15.32 -21.53 -1.90
N GLY A 264 15.21 -21.98 -3.14
CA GLY A 264 16.36 -22.42 -3.91
C GLY A 264 17.06 -21.27 -4.65
N PRO A 265 18.23 -21.50 -5.25
CA PRO A 265 18.93 -20.51 -6.07
C PRO A 265 18.12 -19.98 -7.24
N SER A 266 17.20 -20.76 -7.80
CA SER A 266 16.27 -20.33 -8.85
C SER A 266 15.39 -19.18 -8.40
N SER A 267 15.00 -19.14 -7.13
CA SER A 267 14.19 -18.07 -6.55
C SER A 267 14.84 -16.69 -6.61
N TYR A 268 16.16 -16.66 -6.78
CA TYR A 268 16.92 -15.41 -6.92
C TYR A 268 17.35 -15.13 -8.37
N GLY A 269 16.88 -15.91 -9.35
CA GLY A 269 17.25 -15.73 -10.75
C GLY A 269 18.70 -16.04 -11.08
N VAL A 270 19.33 -16.89 -10.33
CA VAL A 270 20.76 -17.17 -10.44
C VAL A 270 21.01 -18.46 -11.21
N ASN A 271 22.00 -18.42 -12.09
CA ASN A 271 22.57 -19.65 -12.61
C ASN A 271 23.19 -20.45 -11.44
N MET A 272 22.57 -21.58 -11.09
CA MET A 272 22.92 -22.46 -9.99
C MET A 272 24.41 -22.80 -9.92
N GLU A 273 24.99 -23.12 -11.06
CA GLU A 273 26.39 -23.54 -11.13
C GLU A 273 27.35 -22.39 -10.81
N LEU A 274 27.03 -21.20 -11.25
CA LEU A 274 27.81 -19.98 -10.98
C LEU A 274 27.69 -19.57 -9.51
N ALA A 275 26.49 -19.62 -8.95
CA ALA A 275 26.25 -19.30 -7.55
C ALA A 275 26.99 -20.25 -6.61
N LYS A 276 26.94 -21.55 -6.88
CA LYS A 276 27.67 -22.60 -6.11
C LYS A 276 29.17 -22.41 -6.21
N SER A 277 29.70 -22.07 -7.39
CA SER A 277 31.15 -21.88 -7.58
C SER A 277 31.69 -20.64 -6.85
N ASN A 278 30.90 -19.59 -6.73
CA ASN A 278 31.32 -18.33 -6.13
C ASN A 278 31.09 -18.25 -4.61
N ASN A 279 30.20 -19.09 -4.05
CA ASN A 279 29.80 -19.02 -2.64
C ASN A 279 29.58 -20.41 -2.01
N ALA A 280 30.41 -21.40 -2.37
CA ALA A 280 30.24 -22.78 -1.93
C ALA A 280 30.15 -22.95 -0.40
N ASP A 281 30.82 -22.09 0.36
CA ASP A 281 30.88 -22.20 1.83
C ASP A 281 29.72 -21.52 2.55
N THR A 282 29.01 -20.61 1.88
CA THR A 282 27.91 -19.82 2.48
C THR A 282 26.54 -20.23 1.94
N TRP A 283 26.52 -20.99 0.85
CA TRP A 283 25.28 -21.45 0.25
C TRP A 283 24.65 -22.58 1.04
N LYS A 284 23.43 -22.42 1.48
CA LYS A 284 22.63 -23.50 2.07
C LYS A 284 21.45 -23.78 1.15
N ASP A 285 21.40 -24.96 0.55
CA ASP A 285 20.20 -25.44 -0.14
C ASP A 285 19.07 -25.59 0.88
N GLY A 286 17.91 -25.03 0.58
CA GLY A 286 16.71 -25.20 1.40
C GLY A 286 16.80 -24.51 2.75
N ASN A 287 16.97 -23.20 2.77
CA ASN A 287 17.08 -22.46 4.00
C ASN A 287 15.68 -22.24 4.61
N GLU A 288 15.33 -23.05 5.61
CA GLU A 288 14.09 -22.92 6.37
C GLU A 288 13.95 -21.55 7.09
N GLU A 289 15.06 -20.82 7.24
CA GLU A 289 15.08 -19.50 7.87
C GLU A 289 14.33 -18.41 7.09
N TYR A 290 14.00 -18.64 5.82
CA TYR A 290 13.26 -17.68 4.98
C TYR A 290 11.76 -17.97 4.87
N GLU A 291 11.23 -18.83 5.71
CA GLU A 291 9.82 -19.19 5.73
C GLU A 291 8.91 -17.95 5.77
N TYR A 292 9.22 -16.98 6.63
CA TYR A 292 8.47 -15.74 6.75
C TYR A 292 8.51 -14.90 5.46
N LEU A 293 9.63 -14.88 4.75
CA LEU A 293 9.79 -14.13 3.50
C LEU A 293 8.82 -14.62 2.42
N THR A 294 8.47 -15.90 2.43
CA THR A 294 7.56 -16.51 1.46
C THR A 294 6.13 -15.96 1.56
N LEU A 295 5.76 -15.34 2.69
CA LEU A 295 4.47 -14.65 2.83
C LEU A 295 4.27 -13.53 1.79
N TYR A 296 5.35 -12.95 1.28
CA TYR A 296 5.31 -11.85 0.31
C TYR A 296 5.68 -12.29 -1.10
N ARG A 297 5.44 -13.56 -1.42
CA ARG A 297 5.70 -14.19 -2.71
C ARG A 297 4.44 -14.78 -3.31
N ALA A 298 4.46 -15.01 -4.63
CA ALA A 298 3.33 -15.57 -5.37
C ALA A 298 2.82 -16.92 -4.82
N GLU A 299 3.68 -17.70 -4.15
CA GLU A 299 3.25 -18.95 -3.52
C GLU A 299 2.30 -18.76 -2.33
N ALA A 300 2.29 -17.59 -1.71
CA ALA A 300 1.36 -17.23 -0.63
C ALA A 300 0.08 -16.54 -1.13
N ASP A 301 -0.03 -16.29 -2.44
CA ASP A 301 -1.23 -15.69 -3.00
C ASP A 301 -2.46 -16.52 -2.64
N PHE A 302 -3.50 -15.84 -2.18
CA PHE A 302 -4.76 -16.43 -1.68
C PHE A 302 -4.59 -17.37 -0.50
N CYS A 303 -3.50 -17.22 0.30
CA CYS A 303 -3.31 -18.03 1.49
C CYS A 303 -4.33 -17.72 2.59
N ASP A 304 -4.35 -18.58 3.61
CA ASP A 304 -5.33 -18.45 4.70
C ASP A 304 -5.00 -17.31 5.68
N GLU A 305 -3.86 -16.65 5.55
CA GLU A 305 -3.56 -15.43 6.31
C GLU A 305 -4.22 -14.19 5.71
N PHE A 306 -4.49 -14.16 4.40
CA PHE A 306 -5.05 -12.97 3.75
C PHE A 306 -6.58 -12.95 3.82
N LEU A 307 -7.15 -11.89 4.42
CA LEU A 307 -8.59 -11.66 4.46
C LEU A 307 -9.07 -10.92 3.22
N LEU A 308 -8.26 -9.99 2.74
CA LEU A 308 -8.49 -9.21 1.54
C LEU A 308 -7.14 -8.93 0.87
N GLU A 309 -7.06 -9.18 -0.42
CA GLU A 309 -5.86 -8.93 -1.21
C GLU A 309 -6.22 -8.43 -2.61
N LEU A 310 -5.31 -7.71 -3.21
CA LEU A 310 -5.41 -7.30 -4.61
C LEU A 310 -4.79 -8.37 -5.48
N ASP A 311 -5.61 -9.03 -6.28
CA ASP A 311 -5.20 -10.06 -7.22
C ASP A 311 -4.39 -9.43 -8.37
N ILE A 312 -3.15 -9.86 -8.53
CA ILE A 312 -2.26 -9.43 -9.60
C ILE A 312 -2.23 -10.51 -10.66
N ASP A 313 -2.97 -10.29 -11.73
CA ASP A 313 -3.02 -11.25 -12.84
C ASP A 313 -1.67 -11.35 -13.56
N GLY A 314 -1.11 -12.56 -13.55
CA GLY A 314 0.12 -12.91 -14.25
C GLY A 314 -0.05 -13.14 -15.75
N ASP A 315 -1.25 -13.02 -16.33
CA ASP A 315 -1.46 -13.20 -17.77
C ASP A 315 -0.82 -12.07 -18.58
N ALA A 316 0.32 -12.38 -19.20
CA ALA A 316 1.11 -11.48 -20.03
C ALA A 316 0.31 -10.85 -21.19
N THR A 317 -0.77 -11.46 -21.64
CA THR A 317 -1.58 -10.95 -22.75
C THR A 317 -2.53 -9.85 -22.33
N THR A 318 -3.00 -9.87 -21.09
CA THR A 318 -3.95 -8.90 -20.53
C THR A 318 -3.22 -7.69 -19.94
N ILE A 319 -2.03 -7.88 -19.47
CA ILE A 319 -1.29 -6.91 -18.64
C ILE A 319 -0.53 -5.87 -19.47
N ALA A 320 -0.17 -6.16 -20.72
CA ALA A 320 0.69 -5.31 -21.54
C ALA A 320 0.21 -3.84 -21.68
N ASN A 321 -1.05 -3.54 -21.34
CA ASN A 321 -1.64 -2.22 -21.56
C ASN A 321 -2.50 -1.66 -20.41
N THR A 322 -2.73 -2.37 -19.31
CA THR A 322 -3.82 -1.98 -18.39
C THR A 322 -3.50 -2.00 -16.90
N GLU A 323 -2.41 -2.60 -16.44
CA GLU A 323 -2.15 -2.71 -15.02
C GLU A 323 -0.83 -2.07 -14.56
N PRO A 324 -0.85 -1.26 -13.51
CA PRO A 324 0.34 -0.59 -12.98
C PRO A 324 1.08 -1.50 -12.01
N TYR A 325 2.25 -1.98 -12.41
CA TYR A 325 3.15 -2.78 -11.55
C TYR A 325 4.35 -2.00 -11.04
N TRP A 326 4.24 -0.70 -11.01
CA TRP A 326 5.33 0.16 -10.60
C TRP A 326 5.69 0.03 -9.13
N PHE A 327 4.78 -0.53 -8.28
CA PHE A 327 5.01 -0.72 -6.85
C PHE A 327 6.33 -1.42 -6.56
N ARG A 328 6.59 -2.56 -7.18
CA ARG A 328 7.80 -3.32 -6.92
C ARG A 328 9.03 -2.67 -7.51
N ALA A 329 8.94 -2.15 -8.74
CA ALA A 329 10.03 -1.36 -9.31
C ALA A 329 10.36 -0.15 -8.44
N TYR A 330 9.34 0.52 -7.91
CA TYR A 330 9.49 1.65 -7.00
C TYR A 330 10.17 1.23 -5.69
N MET A 331 9.81 0.09 -5.16
CA MET A 331 10.27 -0.41 -3.88
C MET A 331 11.56 -1.24 -3.96
N ASN A 332 11.91 -1.86 -5.10
CA ASN A 332 13.12 -2.66 -5.22
C ASN A 332 14.40 -1.83 -5.16
N TRP A 333 15.50 -2.49 -4.81
CA TRP A 333 16.83 -1.86 -4.78
C TRP A 333 17.25 -1.39 -6.17
N ARG A 334 18.04 -0.35 -6.22
CA ARG A 334 18.53 0.19 -7.50
C ARG A 334 19.45 -0.81 -8.20
N LYS A 335 19.10 -1.11 -9.44
CA LYS A 335 19.83 -2.06 -10.30
C LYS A 335 21.28 -1.69 -10.53
N ASP A 336 21.55 -0.42 -10.76
CA ASP A 336 22.89 0.08 -11.12
C ASP A 336 23.91 -0.13 -9.98
N GLU A 337 23.43 -0.42 -8.79
CA GLU A 337 24.21 -0.44 -7.57
C GLU A 337 24.24 -1.83 -6.92
N VAL A 338 23.25 -2.68 -7.25
CA VAL A 338 23.19 -4.09 -6.84
C VAL A 338 23.06 -4.95 -8.10
N ASN A 339 24.14 -5.09 -8.86
CA ASN A 339 24.15 -5.89 -10.07
C ASN A 339 24.06 -7.38 -9.74
N LEU A 340 23.05 -8.04 -10.27
CA LEU A 340 22.90 -9.50 -10.19
C LEU A 340 23.73 -10.18 -11.29
N PRO A 341 24.59 -11.15 -10.96
CA PRO A 341 25.38 -11.84 -11.95
C PRO A 341 24.54 -12.80 -12.79
N GLY A 342 24.75 -12.75 -14.09
CA GLY A 342 24.29 -13.77 -15.05
C GLY A 342 22.90 -13.57 -15.62
N ASN A 343 22.11 -12.66 -15.11
CA ASN A 343 20.86 -12.30 -15.75
C ASN A 343 20.61 -10.80 -15.63
N THR A 344 20.81 -10.11 -16.75
CA THR A 344 20.81 -8.64 -16.80
C THR A 344 19.42 -8.03 -16.88
N THR A 345 18.36 -8.83 -16.78
CA THR A 345 17.04 -8.35 -17.20
C THR A 345 15.99 -8.40 -16.11
N THR A 346 16.35 -8.80 -14.82
CA THR A 346 15.24 -9.28 -14.09
C THR A 346 14.89 -8.58 -12.80
N ALA A 347 15.02 -9.15 -11.70
CA ALA A 347 14.27 -8.81 -10.52
C ALA A 347 14.63 -7.46 -9.88
N SER A 348 15.66 -6.79 -10.37
CA SER A 348 16.29 -5.67 -9.69
C SER A 348 16.25 -4.31 -10.41
N ASP A 349 15.37 -4.14 -11.39
CA ASP A 349 15.14 -2.79 -11.96
C ASP A 349 14.40 -1.89 -10.96
N GLY A 350 14.84 -1.92 -9.69
CA GLY A 350 14.31 -1.08 -8.64
C GLY A 350 14.79 0.36 -8.75
N TRP A 351 13.94 1.25 -8.27
CA TRP A 351 14.24 2.69 -8.21
C TRP A 351 14.76 3.14 -6.84
N GLY A 352 14.73 2.25 -5.84
CA GLY A 352 15.32 2.47 -4.53
C GLY A 352 14.58 3.45 -3.65
N PHE A 353 13.25 3.53 -3.77
CA PHE A 353 12.42 4.32 -2.85
C PHE A 353 12.06 3.54 -1.58
N ILE A 354 11.65 4.25 -0.55
CA ILE A 354 11.15 3.72 0.73
C ILE A 354 12.16 2.76 1.38
N ASN A 355 13.38 3.24 1.57
CA ASN A 355 14.43 2.48 2.26
C ASN A 355 14.25 2.58 3.78
N PRO A 356 14.45 1.50 4.55
CA PRO A 356 14.37 1.58 6.00
C PRO A 356 15.43 2.54 6.56
N THR A 357 15.03 3.39 7.51
CA THR A 357 16.02 4.20 8.24
C THR A 357 16.85 3.30 9.16
N LYS A 358 18.08 3.70 9.45
CA LYS A 358 18.93 3.02 10.42
C LYS A 358 18.25 2.89 11.78
N THR A 359 17.61 3.96 12.25
CA THR A 359 16.93 3.96 13.56
C THR A 359 15.80 2.93 13.60
N PHE A 360 14.98 2.84 12.55
CA PHE A 360 13.95 1.81 12.44
C PHE A 360 14.56 0.41 12.38
N ALA A 361 15.52 0.18 11.50
CA ALA A 361 16.16 -1.12 11.32
C ALA A 361 16.83 -1.61 12.63
N GLN A 362 17.50 -0.73 13.36
CA GLN A 362 18.09 -1.03 14.65
C GLN A 362 17.05 -1.24 15.75
N ALA A 363 15.94 -0.48 15.76
CA ALA A 363 14.83 -0.74 16.67
C ALA A 363 14.23 -2.15 16.41
N PHE A 364 14.06 -2.51 15.15
CA PHE A 364 13.62 -3.85 14.76
C PHE A 364 14.62 -4.93 15.24
N ALA A 365 15.91 -4.72 15.02
CA ALA A 365 16.93 -5.66 15.45
C ALA A 365 17.06 -5.76 16.99
N ARG A 366 16.86 -4.68 17.73
CA ARG A 366 16.80 -4.74 19.21
C ARG A 366 15.62 -5.55 19.72
N HIS A 367 14.46 -5.43 19.05
CA HIS A 367 13.26 -6.16 19.42
C HIS A 367 13.30 -7.63 18.99
N ASP A 368 13.64 -7.88 17.75
CA ASP A 368 13.55 -9.21 17.10
C ASP A 368 14.88 -9.98 17.08
N GLY A 369 16.00 -9.34 17.29
CA GLY A 369 17.32 -9.96 17.10
C GLY A 369 17.53 -10.39 15.65
N ASN A 370 18.01 -11.62 15.48
CA ASN A 370 18.19 -12.29 14.19
C ASN A 370 16.97 -13.16 13.81
N SER A 371 15.76 -12.76 14.22
CA SER A 371 14.55 -13.52 13.90
C SER A 371 14.32 -13.63 12.40
N ILE A 372 13.56 -14.66 12.01
CA ILE A 372 13.13 -14.85 10.61
C ILE A 372 12.28 -13.66 10.13
N ARG A 373 11.48 -13.04 11.01
CA ARG A 373 10.68 -11.87 10.68
C ARG A 373 11.54 -10.65 10.38
N ARG A 374 12.53 -10.35 11.23
CA ARG A 374 13.42 -9.20 10.99
C ARG A 374 14.15 -9.38 9.65
N ARG A 375 14.74 -10.55 9.40
CA ARG A 375 15.50 -10.82 8.17
C ARG A 375 14.62 -10.80 6.91
N ALA A 376 13.36 -11.24 7.02
CA ALA A 376 12.41 -11.21 5.92
C ALA A 376 11.88 -9.80 5.60
N ASN A 377 11.99 -8.87 6.53
CA ASN A 377 11.56 -7.48 6.33
C ASN A 377 12.74 -6.55 6.03
N VAL A 378 13.80 -6.65 6.82
CA VAL A 378 14.99 -5.79 6.72
C VAL A 378 16.26 -6.63 6.83
N ALA A 379 17.09 -6.63 5.80
CA ALA A 379 18.42 -7.20 5.83
C ALA A 379 19.49 -6.12 6.02
N THR A 380 20.59 -6.46 6.68
CA THR A 380 21.77 -5.59 6.75
C THR A 380 22.58 -5.67 5.47
N TYR A 381 23.42 -4.68 5.20
CA TYR A 381 24.33 -4.73 4.06
C TYR A 381 25.28 -5.93 4.12
N SER A 382 25.74 -6.31 5.33
CA SER A 382 26.56 -7.51 5.53
C SER A 382 25.81 -8.78 5.14
N GLU A 383 24.54 -8.92 5.54
CA GLU A 383 23.69 -10.05 5.14
C GLU A 383 23.46 -10.08 3.62
N VAL A 384 23.10 -8.94 3.03
CA VAL A 384 22.92 -8.84 1.56
C VAL A 384 24.21 -9.22 0.83
N TYR A 385 25.36 -8.77 1.33
CA TYR A 385 26.64 -9.02 0.70
C TYR A 385 27.10 -10.49 0.82
N HIS A 386 26.94 -11.09 1.99
CA HIS A 386 27.53 -12.40 2.30
C HIS A 386 26.54 -13.58 2.13
N ASP A 387 25.25 -13.35 2.37
CA ASP A 387 24.23 -14.42 2.41
C ASP A 387 23.48 -14.55 1.10
N PHE A 388 23.46 -13.51 0.26
CA PHE A 388 22.80 -13.56 -1.04
C PHE A 388 23.83 -13.92 -2.12
N PRO A 389 23.87 -15.18 -2.57
CA PRO A 389 24.93 -15.72 -3.42
C PRO A 389 24.93 -15.16 -4.85
N TYR A 390 23.90 -14.45 -5.22
CA TYR A 390 23.72 -13.88 -6.55
C TYR A 390 24.39 -12.51 -6.77
N LEU A 391 24.93 -11.90 -5.72
CA LEU A 391 25.72 -10.68 -5.91
C LEU A 391 27.10 -11.04 -6.45
N SER A 392 27.47 -10.52 -7.63
CA SER A 392 28.79 -10.75 -8.20
C SER A 392 29.87 -10.08 -7.34
N GLU A 393 31.08 -10.67 -7.31
CA GLU A 393 32.21 -10.04 -6.61
C GLU A 393 32.52 -8.64 -7.14
N SER A 394 32.31 -8.39 -8.43
CA SER A 394 32.51 -7.08 -9.05
C SER A 394 31.42 -6.07 -8.69
N ALA A 395 30.22 -6.53 -8.38
CA ALA A 395 29.11 -5.69 -7.91
C ALA A 395 29.14 -5.51 -6.39
N ARG A 396 29.69 -6.50 -5.68
CA ARG A 396 29.85 -6.43 -4.23
C ARG A 396 30.80 -5.30 -3.85
N GLY A 397 30.25 -4.24 -3.29
CA GLY A 397 31.00 -3.13 -2.71
C GLY A 397 31.65 -2.15 -3.69
N VAL A 398 31.22 -2.12 -4.95
CA VAL A 398 31.52 -1.02 -5.87
C VAL A 398 30.20 -0.32 -6.20
N MET A 399 29.85 0.62 -5.38
CA MET A 399 28.82 1.59 -5.69
C MET A 399 29.51 2.74 -6.41
N SER A 400 29.27 2.89 -7.70
CA SER A 400 29.95 3.92 -8.50
C SER A 400 29.61 5.34 -8.04
N SER A 401 28.48 5.53 -7.37
CA SER A 401 27.99 6.83 -6.89
C SER A 401 27.37 6.79 -5.49
N GLY A 402 27.19 5.62 -4.88
CA GLY A 402 26.50 5.41 -3.64
C GLY A 402 24.98 5.23 -3.79
N LEU A 403 24.37 4.54 -2.82
CA LEU A 403 22.92 4.38 -2.70
C LEU A 403 22.33 5.59 -1.97
N PHE A 404 21.46 6.32 -2.66
CA PHE A 404 20.81 7.48 -2.09
C PHE A 404 19.78 7.06 -1.03
N GLU A 405 19.78 7.77 0.09
CA GLU A 405 18.93 7.52 1.25
C GLU A 405 18.91 6.05 1.69
N ASN A 406 20.10 5.47 1.81
CA ASN A 406 20.35 4.16 2.38
C ASN A 406 21.49 4.26 3.42
N GLU A 407 21.29 3.63 4.57
CA GLU A 407 22.23 3.63 5.70
C GLU A 407 22.82 2.23 5.96
N GLY A 408 22.78 1.34 4.96
CA GLY A 408 23.28 -0.02 5.08
C GLY A 408 22.21 -1.03 5.50
N TYR A 409 20.93 -0.67 5.34
CA TYR A 409 19.80 -1.56 5.56
C TYR A 409 18.95 -1.65 4.32
N PHE A 410 18.52 -2.86 3.99
CA PHE A 410 17.81 -3.18 2.76
C PHE A 410 16.45 -3.78 3.09
N ARG A 411 15.40 -3.28 2.41
CA ARG A 411 14.08 -3.85 2.52
C ARG A 411 14.02 -5.16 1.76
N MET A 412 13.55 -6.22 2.43
CA MET A 412 13.30 -7.54 1.86
C MET A 412 11.80 -7.76 1.60
N LYS A 413 10.94 -7.15 2.42
CA LYS A 413 9.50 -7.20 2.23
C LYS A 413 9.13 -6.62 0.87
N TYR A 414 8.33 -7.36 0.10
CA TYR A 414 7.96 -7.02 -1.29
C TYR A 414 9.15 -6.95 -2.27
N TYR A 415 10.27 -7.59 -1.96
CA TYR A 415 11.35 -7.74 -2.93
C TYR A 415 10.92 -8.68 -4.07
N ASP A 416 11.25 -8.33 -5.32
CA ASP A 416 10.94 -9.18 -6.47
C ASP A 416 11.88 -10.37 -6.58
N PHE A 417 11.31 -11.56 -6.43
CA PHE A 417 11.99 -12.80 -6.74
C PHE A 417 11.68 -13.22 -8.17
N VAL A 418 12.68 -13.80 -8.84
CA VAL A 418 12.56 -14.16 -10.27
C VAL A 418 11.43 -15.15 -10.53
N ASP A 419 11.19 -16.08 -9.61
CA ASP A 419 10.14 -17.08 -9.75
C ASP A 419 8.72 -16.48 -9.69
N ASP A 420 8.57 -15.26 -9.18
CA ASP A 420 7.31 -14.54 -9.10
C ASP A 420 7.06 -13.67 -10.33
N VAL A 421 7.92 -13.74 -11.34
CA VAL A 421 7.88 -12.84 -12.48
C VAL A 421 7.61 -13.59 -13.77
N VAL A 422 6.75 -13.04 -14.61
CA VAL A 422 6.40 -13.63 -15.91
C VAL A 422 7.56 -13.49 -16.91
N PRO A 423 8.17 -14.61 -17.39
CA PRO A 423 9.36 -14.55 -18.24
C PRO A 423 9.21 -13.75 -19.51
N GLU A 424 8.02 -13.74 -20.11
CA GLU A 424 7.72 -13.03 -21.35
C GLU A 424 7.84 -11.51 -21.21
N ARG A 425 7.66 -10.98 -20.01
CA ARG A 425 7.80 -9.55 -19.73
C ARG A 425 9.24 -9.11 -19.68
N PHE A 426 10.13 -9.95 -19.22
CA PHE A 426 11.56 -9.65 -19.27
C PHE A 426 12.09 -9.57 -20.68
N ALA A 427 11.61 -10.44 -21.58
CA ALA A 427 11.99 -10.42 -22.99
C ALA A 427 11.64 -9.10 -23.68
N SER A 428 10.64 -8.37 -23.18
CA SER A 428 10.23 -7.04 -23.71
C SER A 428 10.96 -5.87 -23.05
N GLY A 429 11.84 -6.09 -22.07
CA GLY A 429 12.51 -5.04 -21.31
C GLY A 429 11.61 -4.29 -20.31
N GLN A 430 10.46 -4.83 -20.00
CA GLN A 430 9.56 -4.26 -18.99
C GLN A 430 9.95 -4.72 -17.58
N THR A 431 10.00 -3.80 -16.64
CA THR A 431 10.48 -4.00 -15.26
C THR A 431 9.41 -4.47 -14.28
N ASN A 432 8.21 -4.78 -14.76
CA ASN A 432 7.00 -4.86 -13.96
C ASN A 432 6.23 -6.19 -14.14
N GLY A 433 6.92 -7.28 -14.25
CA GLY A 433 6.32 -8.60 -14.49
C GLY A 433 5.96 -9.41 -13.25
N ASN A 434 5.98 -8.82 -12.04
CA ASN A 434 5.66 -9.54 -10.82
C ASN A 434 4.18 -9.91 -10.75
N THR A 435 3.89 -11.15 -10.32
CA THR A 435 2.53 -11.72 -10.21
C THR A 435 2.05 -11.83 -8.77
N THR A 436 2.85 -11.40 -7.79
CA THR A 436 2.50 -11.52 -6.37
C THR A 436 1.39 -10.55 -5.99
N ASN A 437 0.37 -11.06 -5.36
CA ASN A 437 -0.75 -10.29 -4.84
C ASN A 437 -0.30 -9.31 -3.74
N PHE A 438 -1.10 -8.27 -3.54
CA PHE A 438 -0.88 -7.30 -2.48
C PHE A 438 -1.95 -7.47 -1.38
N PRO A 439 -1.56 -7.91 -0.17
CA PRO A 439 -2.51 -8.06 0.94
C PRO A 439 -2.91 -6.70 1.50
N LEU A 440 -4.22 -6.46 1.63
CA LEU A 440 -4.80 -5.28 2.26
C LEU A 440 -5.17 -5.52 3.73
N MET A 441 -5.53 -6.77 4.09
CA MET A 441 -5.86 -7.16 5.45
C MET A 441 -5.33 -8.56 5.72
N ARG A 442 -4.50 -8.71 6.75
CA ARG A 442 -3.92 -10.00 7.15
C ARG A 442 -4.46 -10.46 8.51
N TYR A 443 -4.49 -11.77 8.70
CA TYR A 443 -4.92 -12.36 9.98
C TYR A 443 -3.99 -11.99 11.15
N ALA A 444 -2.71 -11.71 10.87
CA ALA A 444 -1.80 -11.15 11.87
C ALA A 444 -2.30 -9.81 12.43
N ASP A 445 -2.83 -8.91 11.59
CA ASP A 445 -3.44 -7.66 12.05
C ASP A 445 -4.69 -7.91 12.89
N VAL A 446 -5.56 -8.84 12.47
CA VAL A 446 -6.74 -9.25 13.25
C VAL A 446 -6.33 -9.72 14.66
N LEU A 447 -5.30 -10.55 14.76
CA LEU A 447 -4.81 -11.07 16.05
C LEU A 447 -4.22 -9.95 16.93
N LEU A 448 -3.45 -9.03 16.34
CA LEU A 448 -2.86 -7.91 17.08
C LEU A 448 -3.90 -6.88 17.49
N MET A 449 -4.88 -6.57 16.63
CA MET A 449 -6.02 -5.73 17.00
C MET A 449 -6.84 -6.36 18.13
N TYR A 450 -7.04 -7.69 18.10
CA TYR A 450 -7.75 -8.39 19.18
C TYR A 450 -6.98 -8.35 20.50
N ALA A 451 -5.66 -8.57 20.47
CA ALA A 451 -4.80 -8.44 21.63
C ALA A 451 -4.85 -7.02 22.23
N GLU A 452 -4.78 -5.99 21.38
CA GLU A 452 -4.91 -4.60 21.80
C GLU A 452 -6.29 -4.31 22.43
N ALA A 453 -7.36 -4.72 21.76
CA ALA A 453 -8.71 -4.49 22.27
C ALA A 453 -8.94 -5.20 23.60
N CYS A 454 -8.38 -6.40 23.80
CA CYS A 454 -8.40 -7.11 25.08
C CYS A 454 -7.55 -6.41 26.14
N CYS A 455 -6.37 -5.91 25.78
CA CYS A 455 -5.52 -5.14 26.69
C CYS A 455 -6.24 -3.89 27.21
N MET A 456 -6.92 -3.18 26.33
CA MET A 456 -7.58 -1.91 26.63
C MET A 456 -8.96 -2.05 27.29
N SER A 457 -9.67 -3.15 27.10
CA SER A 457 -11.06 -3.29 27.56
C SER A 457 -11.40 -4.64 28.21
N GLY A 458 -10.39 -5.45 28.58
CA GLY A 458 -10.54 -6.80 29.14
C GLY A 458 -10.84 -7.85 28.07
N GLU A 459 -10.79 -9.12 28.44
CA GLU A 459 -10.96 -10.26 27.54
C GLU A 459 -12.27 -10.22 26.74
N GLY A 460 -12.20 -10.76 25.51
CA GLY A 460 -13.32 -10.84 24.58
C GLY A 460 -13.99 -12.22 24.54
N THR A 461 -14.74 -12.46 23.47
CA THR A 461 -15.53 -13.70 23.27
C THR A 461 -14.93 -14.60 22.17
N ALA A 462 -13.71 -14.34 21.71
CA ALA A 462 -13.02 -15.26 20.84
C ALA A 462 -12.67 -16.56 21.57
N ASN A 463 -12.46 -17.62 20.79
CA ASN A 463 -12.04 -18.93 21.33
C ASN A 463 -10.56 -18.97 21.76
N ILE A 464 -9.88 -17.84 21.70
CA ILE A 464 -8.54 -17.60 22.23
C ILE A 464 -8.55 -16.32 23.06
N THR A 465 -7.63 -16.21 24.03
CA THR A 465 -7.40 -14.98 24.79
C THR A 465 -6.64 -13.94 24.00
N GLY A 466 -6.67 -12.66 24.43
CA GLY A 466 -5.85 -11.60 23.84
C GLY A 466 -4.35 -11.93 23.89
N LEU A 467 -3.89 -12.51 24.99
CA LEU A 467 -2.49 -12.93 25.15
C LEU A 467 -2.12 -14.08 24.20
N GLU A 468 -3.00 -15.05 24.00
CA GLU A 468 -2.78 -16.11 23.01
C GLU A 468 -2.73 -15.55 21.57
N ALA A 469 -3.56 -14.56 21.26
CA ALA A 469 -3.54 -13.88 19.95
C ALA A 469 -2.19 -13.18 19.70
N LEU A 470 -1.69 -12.39 20.65
CA LEU A 470 -0.36 -11.78 20.61
C LEU A 470 0.74 -12.84 20.43
N ASN A 471 0.68 -13.90 21.24
CA ASN A 471 1.72 -14.93 21.24
C ASN A 471 1.73 -15.80 19.97
N LYS A 472 0.62 -15.95 19.27
CA LYS A 472 0.62 -16.59 17.93
C LYS A 472 1.49 -15.82 16.93
N VAL A 473 1.39 -14.50 16.90
CA VAL A 473 2.21 -13.66 16.01
C VAL A 473 3.68 -13.71 16.42
N ARG A 474 3.99 -13.57 17.71
CA ARG A 474 5.35 -13.64 18.23
C ARG A 474 6.03 -14.99 17.94
N GLN A 475 5.32 -16.08 18.20
CA GLN A 475 5.83 -17.43 17.96
C GLN A 475 6.10 -17.69 16.47
N ARG A 476 5.20 -17.22 15.56
CA ARG A 476 5.43 -17.31 14.14
C ARG A 476 6.69 -16.55 13.71
N ALA A 477 6.97 -15.39 14.34
CA ALA A 477 8.20 -14.61 14.13
C ALA A 477 9.45 -15.25 14.79
N GLY A 478 9.32 -16.36 15.52
CA GLY A 478 10.43 -17.00 16.23
C GLY A 478 10.79 -16.33 17.56
N LEU A 479 9.89 -15.52 18.12
CA LEU A 479 10.12 -14.77 19.36
C LEU A 479 9.58 -15.51 20.58
N THR A 480 10.18 -15.21 21.74
CA THR A 480 9.69 -15.69 23.03
C THR A 480 8.28 -15.16 23.30
N PRO A 481 7.35 -16.01 23.78
CA PRO A 481 6.00 -15.57 24.13
C PRO A 481 6.03 -14.44 25.17
N ALA A 482 5.15 -13.46 24.98
CA ALA A 482 4.89 -12.42 25.97
C ALA A 482 4.28 -13.03 27.25
N PRO A 483 4.68 -12.59 28.43
CA PRO A 483 4.13 -13.08 29.69
C PRO A 483 2.75 -12.48 30.03
N ALA A 484 2.42 -11.32 29.46
CA ALA A 484 1.18 -10.59 29.69
C ALA A 484 0.89 -9.65 28.51
N LEU A 485 -0.34 -9.14 28.46
CA LEU A 485 -0.69 -8.03 27.57
C LEU A 485 -0.15 -6.72 28.15
N ASP A 486 0.54 -5.97 27.33
CA ASP A 486 1.03 -4.62 27.64
C ASP A 486 1.11 -3.84 26.32
N MET A 487 0.65 -2.59 26.34
CA MET A 487 0.69 -1.75 25.12
C MET A 487 2.10 -1.27 24.81
N ASP A 488 2.85 -0.86 25.81
CA ASP A 488 4.05 -0.03 25.68
C ASP A 488 5.37 -0.74 26.05
N ASN A 489 5.30 -2.02 26.44
CA ASN A 489 6.51 -2.76 26.78
C ASN A 489 7.44 -2.87 25.56
N GLU A 490 8.72 -2.52 25.73
CA GLU A 490 9.69 -2.46 24.63
C GLU A 490 10.05 -3.83 24.04
N GLU A 491 9.95 -4.91 24.83
CA GLU A 491 10.34 -6.26 24.43
C GLU A 491 9.18 -7.08 23.85
N TYR A 492 7.97 -6.87 24.37
CA TYR A 492 6.80 -7.70 23.99
C TYR A 492 5.49 -6.92 23.86
N GLY A 493 5.57 -5.58 23.89
CA GLY A 493 4.39 -4.73 23.83
C GLY A 493 3.67 -4.77 22.50
N ILE A 494 2.35 -4.59 22.54
CA ILE A 494 1.50 -4.68 21.36
C ILE A 494 1.86 -3.62 20.32
N LYS A 495 2.19 -2.38 20.75
CA LYS A 495 2.62 -1.32 19.83
C LYS A 495 3.90 -1.71 19.07
N ALA A 496 4.85 -2.35 19.76
CA ALA A 496 6.07 -2.84 19.12
C ALA A 496 5.80 -4.00 18.15
N GLU A 497 4.96 -4.97 18.54
CA GLU A 497 4.59 -6.06 17.65
C GLU A 497 3.87 -5.57 16.39
N ARG A 498 2.91 -4.65 16.52
CA ARG A 498 2.25 -4.05 15.35
C ARG A 498 3.24 -3.32 14.46
N ARG A 499 4.17 -2.54 15.06
CA ARG A 499 5.20 -1.80 14.33
C ARG A 499 6.04 -2.68 13.42
N PHE A 500 6.50 -3.83 13.92
CA PHE A 500 7.43 -4.69 13.19
C PHE A 500 6.72 -5.73 12.33
N GLU A 501 5.56 -6.22 12.74
CA GLU A 501 4.77 -7.17 11.98
C GLU A 501 4.13 -6.53 10.74
N LEU A 502 3.58 -5.32 10.90
CA LEU A 502 2.74 -4.67 9.89
C LEU A 502 3.47 -3.56 9.11
N TRP A 503 4.79 -3.45 9.26
CA TRP A 503 5.58 -2.47 8.53
C TRP A 503 5.33 -2.55 7.01
N LEU A 504 4.95 -1.44 6.39
CA LEU A 504 4.58 -1.30 4.97
C LEU A 504 3.32 -2.07 4.54
N ASP A 505 2.50 -2.55 5.45
CA ASP A 505 1.14 -3.00 5.14
C ASP A 505 0.19 -1.79 4.97
N ASP A 506 -1.10 -2.02 4.78
CA ASP A 506 -2.08 -0.99 4.43
C ASP A 506 -2.15 0.17 5.46
N CYS A 507 -1.23 1.12 5.38
CA CYS A 507 -1.24 2.39 6.14
C CYS A 507 -1.16 2.25 7.68
N ASP A 508 -1.02 1.07 8.21
CA ASP A 508 -1.24 0.78 9.63
C ASP A 508 -0.36 1.62 10.56
N ARG A 509 0.93 1.82 10.23
CA ARG A 509 1.84 2.54 11.13
C ARG A 509 1.48 4.02 11.34
N TYR A 510 1.17 4.77 10.27
CA TYR A 510 0.77 6.16 10.39
C TYR A 510 -0.55 6.29 11.14
N VAL A 511 -1.53 5.46 10.78
CA VAL A 511 -2.86 5.40 11.41
C VAL A 511 -2.74 5.03 12.89
N ASP A 512 -1.91 4.04 13.24
CA ASP A 512 -1.66 3.63 14.62
C ASP A 512 -1.06 4.77 15.46
N LEU A 513 -0.05 5.46 14.96
CA LEU A 513 0.57 6.58 15.65
C LEU A 513 -0.43 7.73 15.92
N ILE A 514 -1.30 8.02 14.95
CA ILE A 514 -2.33 9.05 15.10
C ILE A 514 -3.37 8.64 16.15
N ARG A 515 -3.94 7.42 16.04
CA ARG A 515 -5.02 6.98 16.94
C ARG A 515 -4.56 6.75 18.39
N TRP A 516 -3.30 6.40 18.59
CA TRP A 516 -2.70 6.29 19.94
C TRP A 516 -2.34 7.65 20.53
N GLY A 517 -2.30 8.72 19.72
CA GLY A 517 -1.81 10.05 20.13
C GLY A 517 -0.28 10.15 20.23
N ASP A 518 0.43 9.14 19.71
CA ASP A 518 1.89 9.04 19.83
C ASP A 518 2.65 9.77 18.70
N TYR A 519 1.94 10.22 17.64
CA TYR A 519 2.59 10.68 16.41
C TYR A 519 3.57 11.84 16.62
N LYS A 520 3.16 12.87 17.39
CA LYS A 520 4.02 14.01 17.68
C LYS A 520 5.28 13.60 18.41
N ASP A 521 5.11 12.87 19.50
CA ASP A 521 6.23 12.47 20.35
C ASP A 521 7.19 11.57 19.57
N PHE A 522 6.64 10.64 18.78
CA PHE A 522 7.43 9.76 17.93
C PHE A 522 8.25 10.55 16.88
N ILE A 523 7.62 11.50 16.14
CA ILE A 523 8.28 12.23 15.04
C ILE A 523 9.30 13.26 15.56
N THR A 524 9.18 13.69 16.80
CA THR A 524 10.11 14.68 17.44
C THR A 524 11.14 14.03 18.34
N ASP A 525 11.02 12.74 18.64
CA ASP A 525 12.01 11.99 19.42
C ASP A 525 13.22 11.64 18.55
N THR A 526 14.35 12.25 18.79
CA THR A 526 15.64 11.98 18.12
C THR A 526 16.52 10.99 18.89
N SER A 527 15.98 10.34 19.92
CA SER A 527 16.69 9.25 20.60
C SER A 527 16.82 8.02 19.69
N ASP A 528 17.64 7.05 20.10
CA ASP A 528 17.82 5.78 19.38
C ASP A 528 16.52 4.96 19.19
N LYS A 529 15.43 5.32 19.87
CA LYS A 529 14.13 4.65 19.83
C LYS A 529 13.12 5.34 18.90
N GLY A 530 13.35 6.61 18.59
CA GLY A 530 12.48 7.44 17.79
C GLY A 530 12.95 7.60 16.35
N VAL A 531 13.09 8.84 15.93
CA VAL A 531 13.47 9.24 14.58
C VAL A 531 14.98 9.48 14.50
N SER A 532 15.61 9.10 13.39
CA SER A 532 17.01 9.46 13.13
C SER A 532 17.20 10.98 13.16
N GLU A 533 18.24 11.46 13.85
CA GLU A 533 18.61 12.90 13.83
C GLU A 533 18.89 13.43 12.42
N HIS A 534 19.23 12.54 11.49
CA HIS A 534 19.50 12.85 10.09
C HIS A 534 18.23 12.96 9.25
N TRP A 535 17.16 12.25 9.65
CA TRP A 535 15.92 12.17 8.87
C TRP A 535 15.26 13.54 8.73
N GLY A 536 14.99 13.92 7.47
CA GLY A 536 14.45 15.24 7.15
C GLY A 536 15.42 16.42 7.34
N ASN A 537 16.65 16.18 7.83
CA ASN A 537 17.70 17.16 8.01
C ASN A 537 18.83 17.05 6.99
N GLU A 538 19.10 15.85 6.54
CA GLU A 538 20.23 15.50 5.69
C GLU A 538 19.81 14.50 4.62
N CYS A 539 20.50 14.53 3.50
CA CYS A 539 20.52 13.42 2.56
C CYS A 539 21.57 12.41 2.99
N VAL A 540 21.28 11.15 2.87
CA VAL A 540 22.23 10.09 3.21
C VAL A 540 22.63 9.29 1.98
N TRP A 541 23.89 8.83 1.96
CA TRP A 541 24.47 8.02 0.88
C TRP A 541 25.25 6.86 1.46
N LEU A 542 24.87 5.64 1.14
CA LEU A 542 25.70 4.46 1.41
C LEU A 542 26.73 4.33 0.29
N LEU A 543 28.01 4.48 0.62
CA LEU A 543 29.10 4.44 -0.33
C LEU A 543 29.72 3.04 -0.49
N GLY A 544 29.51 2.14 0.46
CA GLY A 544 30.00 0.78 0.39
C GLY A 544 30.41 0.20 1.75
N MET A 545 31.23 -0.85 1.71
CA MET A 545 31.87 -1.43 2.89
C MET A 545 33.35 -1.01 2.94
N LYS A 546 33.84 -0.69 4.13
CA LYS A 546 35.26 -0.36 4.38
C LYS A 546 36.16 -1.56 4.14
N ASP A 547 35.75 -2.74 4.59
CA ASP A 547 36.41 -4.02 4.31
C ASP A 547 35.37 -5.07 3.91
N LYS A 548 35.45 -5.54 2.68
CA LYS A 548 34.54 -6.52 2.09
C LYS A 548 34.66 -7.92 2.68
N ASN A 549 35.80 -8.23 3.34
CA ASN A 549 36.05 -9.55 3.93
C ASN A 549 35.51 -9.66 5.36
N VAL A 550 35.06 -8.54 5.93
CA VAL A 550 34.49 -8.51 7.28
C VAL A 550 33.00 -8.78 7.19
N ARG A 551 32.58 -9.96 7.62
CA ARG A 551 31.19 -10.29 7.87
C ARG A 551 30.80 -9.83 9.26
N THR A 552 29.69 -9.13 9.39
CA THR A 552 29.09 -8.75 10.66
C THR A 552 27.79 -9.51 10.83
N ASP A 553 27.70 -10.32 11.87
CA ASP A 553 26.48 -11.07 12.21
C ASP A 553 25.56 -10.29 13.18
N ASP A 554 26.06 -9.21 13.76
CA ASP A 554 25.28 -8.29 14.59
C ASP A 554 24.57 -7.27 13.69
N PRO A 555 23.24 -7.29 13.62
CA PRO A 555 22.48 -6.33 12.80
C PRO A 555 22.56 -4.88 13.32
N LEU A 556 23.08 -4.67 14.53
CA LEU A 556 23.32 -3.34 15.10
C LEU A 556 24.68 -2.76 14.72
N ASP A 557 25.62 -3.59 14.28
CA ASP A 557 26.96 -3.16 13.91
C ASP A 557 27.02 -2.65 12.47
N VAL A 558 27.10 -1.35 12.32
CA VAL A 558 27.30 -0.63 11.05
C VAL A 558 28.71 -0.07 10.90
N SER A 559 29.64 -0.46 11.77
CA SER A 559 31.00 0.09 11.82
C SER A 559 31.79 -0.12 10.53
N ASN A 560 31.46 -1.18 9.79
CA ASN A 560 32.07 -1.52 8.49
C ASN A 560 31.44 -0.78 7.29
N TYR A 561 30.35 -0.01 7.49
CA TYR A 561 29.70 0.72 6.39
C TYR A 561 30.29 2.10 6.23
N GLU A 562 30.40 2.53 4.99
CA GLU A 562 30.82 3.88 4.62
C GLU A 562 29.58 4.69 4.22
N VAL A 563 29.14 5.57 5.12
CA VAL A 563 27.92 6.38 4.96
C VAL A 563 28.31 7.85 4.99
N ARG A 564 27.76 8.64 4.05
CA ARG A 564 27.92 10.08 3.99
C ARG A 564 26.58 10.77 4.22
N TYR A 565 26.59 11.82 5.04
CA TYR A 565 25.44 12.69 5.28
C TYR A 565 25.73 14.07 4.71
N ASP A 566 24.81 14.57 3.87
CA ASP A 566 24.88 15.88 3.24
C ASP A 566 23.72 16.75 3.78
N PRO A 567 23.97 17.90 4.46
CA PRO A 567 22.92 18.72 5.06
C PRO A 567 21.90 19.23 4.04
N LEU A 568 20.62 19.16 4.39
CA LEU A 568 19.56 19.82 3.62
C LEU A 568 19.57 21.33 3.91
N SER A 569 19.30 22.13 2.88
CA SER A 569 19.26 23.60 3.01
C SER A 569 18.03 24.12 3.74
N VAL A 570 16.94 23.34 3.77
CA VAL A 570 15.65 23.73 4.35
C VAL A 570 15.02 22.52 5.04
N ARG A 571 14.61 22.73 6.28
CA ARG A 571 13.79 21.80 7.06
C ARG A 571 12.69 22.55 7.78
N GLY A 572 11.52 21.94 7.87
CA GLY A 572 10.42 22.40 8.71
C GLY A 572 10.61 22.02 10.17
N SER A 573 9.68 22.42 10.98
CA SER A 573 9.55 22.01 12.37
C SER A 573 8.16 21.41 12.59
N TRP A 574 7.99 20.67 13.67
CA TRP A 574 6.70 20.15 14.04
C TRP A 574 5.63 21.26 14.05
N ASN A 575 4.49 20.95 13.48
CA ASN A 575 3.28 21.75 13.54
C ASN A 575 2.07 20.81 13.59
N ASP A 576 1.08 21.12 14.40
CA ASP A 576 -0.11 20.27 14.58
C ASP A 576 -0.92 20.05 13.30
N ARG A 577 -0.71 20.85 12.23
CA ARG A 577 -1.25 20.56 10.89
C ARG A 577 -0.86 19.17 10.38
N LEU A 578 0.28 18.64 10.81
CA LEU A 578 0.83 17.36 10.36
C LEU A 578 0.02 16.14 10.81
N TYR A 579 -0.94 16.29 11.73
CA TYR A 579 -1.88 15.22 12.10
C TYR A 579 -2.86 14.86 10.99
N LEU A 580 -3.16 15.79 10.08
CA LEU A 580 -4.04 15.54 8.95
C LEU A 580 -3.36 15.94 7.64
N PHE A 581 -3.76 15.33 6.56
CA PHE A 581 -3.32 15.72 5.24
C PHE A 581 -4.06 17.01 4.79
N PRO A 582 -3.42 17.84 3.98
CA PRO A 582 -4.11 18.98 3.38
C PRO A 582 -5.11 18.53 2.32
N PHE A 583 -6.24 19.17 2.22
CA PHE A 583 -7.02 19.08 1.00
C PHE A 583 -6.20 19.66 -0.16
N PRO A 584 -6.19 19.01 -1.34
CA PRO A 584 -5.41 19.50 -2.47
C PRO A 584 -5.79 20.94 -2.83
N TYR A 585 -4.79 21.76 -3.10
CA TYR A 585 -5.01 23.20 -3.43
C TYR A 585 -6.01 23.40 -4.58
N ALA A 586 -5.94 22.53 -5.60
CA ALA A 586 -6.88 22.59 -6.73
C ALA A 586 -8.33 22.39 -6.29
N GLU A 587 -8.59 21.49 -5.34
CA GLU A 587 -9.93 21.21 -4.83
C GLU A 587 -10.49 22.38 -4.01
N THR A 588 -9.69 22.91 -3.07
CA THR A 588 -10.12 24.05 -2.24
C THR A 588 -10.30 25.33 -3.03
N THR A 589 -9.61 25.47 -4.17
CA THR A 589 -9.74 26.64 -5.05
C THR A 589 -10.99 26.54 -5.94
N GLN A 590 -11.36 25.34 -6.39
CA GLN A 590 -12.49 25.11 -7.29
C GLN A 590 -13.81 24.91 -6.54
N ASN A 591 -13.77 24.32 -5.35
CA ASN A 591 -14.94 24.07 -4.53
C ASN A 591 -15.06 25.11 -3.41
N PRO A 592 -15.98 26.09 -3.53
CA PRO A 592 -16.14 27.16 -2.54
C PRO A 592 -16.65 26.69 -1.17
N ASN A 593 -17.14 25.45 -1.07
CA ASN A 593 -17.68 24.88 0.16
C ASN A 593 -16.64 24.01 0.90
N LEU A 594 -15.49 23.74 0.28
CA LEU A 594 -14.43 22.93 0.87
C LEU A 594 -13.40 23.83 1.56
N ASN A 595 -13.39 23.80 2.87
CA ASN A 595 -12.43 24.53 3.69
C ASN A 595 -11.20 23.67 3.95
N GLN A 596 -10.02 24.28 3.88
CA GLN A 596 -8.74 23.62 4.17
C GLN A 596 -8.63 23.23 5.64
N ASN A 597 -7.88 22.16 5.92
CA ASN A 597 -7.51 21.76 7.27
C ASN A 597 -6.66 22.85 7.93
N THR A 598 -6.87 23.05 9.24
CA THR A 598 -6.21 24.13 9.99
C THR A 598 -4.68 24.04 9.90
N GLY A 599 -4.05 25.13 9.53
CA GLY A 599 -2.59 25.27 9.45
C GLY A 599 -1.97 24.92 8.09
N TRP A 600 -2.78 24.44 7.15
CA TRP A 600 -2.36 24.18 5.76
C TRP A 600 -2.61 25.34 4.82
#